data_556219f0e2889d5debe3910478ea0948
#
_entry.id   556219f0e2889d5debe3910478ea0948
#
_cell.length_a   1.000
_cell.length_b   1.000
_cell.length_c   1.000
_cell.angle_alpha   90.00
_cell.angle_beta   90.00
_cell.angle_gamma   90.00
#
_symmetry.space_group_name_H-M   'P 1'
#
loop_
_entity.id
_entity.type
_entity.pdbx_description
1 polymer ?
#
loop_
_entity_poly.entity_id
_entity_poly.type
_entity_poly.pdbx_seq_one_letter_code
_entity_poly.pdbx_strand_id
1 'polypeptide(L)'
;MRLLTLVLGASPITALTATQLFQFANTSQFVENIAVRPNGHLLLNTFDNARLYTLDPSAKEIVPQVIAQIPGSTALTGIVDVAHDVYAVSAGVLNSTNLSFEPGTSKIVLVNVGHCAHGKPASVEVAAQIPDAGLLNGIAGLPKHRHIVLSADSKTGRVYRVNTLNGEVDIALQDDRFTPGPRPNAVPLGINGIKVFNGYLYLTNSGQGFVARIKINDFGDKAGDLEIITTLPLDPPKTPDDFSIARDGTIYLGAHLDTLVKITPDGKWVSLIEGSSAGVYLDGPTSTALSKDEKTVYVTTGGGGQSGKGGQIVAVKL
;
A
#
# COMPACT_ATOMS: atom_id res chain seq x y z
N MET A 1 41.17 46.58 4.69
CA MET A 1 40.82 45.16 4.73
C MET A 1 39.42 45.06 5.36
N ARG A 2 38.38 44.91 4.55
CA ARG A 2 36.99 44.75 5.04
C ARG A 2 36.70 43.29 5.20
N LEU A 3 36.43 42.83 6.42
CA LEU A 3 35.93 41.46 6.67
C LEU A 3 34.48 41.35 6.15
N LEU A 4 34.28 40.48 5.21
CA LEU A 4 32.94 40.07 4.77
C LEU A 4 32.48 38.94 5.71
N THR A 5 31.51 39.25 6.58
CA THR A 5 30.88 38.26 7.44
C THR A 5 29.81 37.53 6.59
N LEU A 6 30.06 36.27 6.23
CA LEU A 6 29.08 35.41 5.57
C LEU A 6 28.07 34.94 6.62
N VAL A 7 26.86 35.49 6.58
CA VAL A 7 25.74 34.98 7.37
C VAL A 7 25.15 33.78 6.62
N LEU A 8 25.50 32.60 7.06
CA LEU A 8 24.81 31.36 6.64
C LEU A 8 23.41 31.39 7.27
N GLY A 9 22.42 31.76 6.48
CA GLY A 9 21.02 31.59 6.84
C GLY A 9 20.68 30.12 6.96
N ALA A 10 20.51 29.61 8.19
CA ALA A 10 19.89 28.31 8.40
C ALA A 10 18.43 28.43 7.96
N SER A 11 18.06 27.74 6.89
CA SER A 11 16.65 27.53 6.54
C SER A 11 15.96 26.87 7.73
N PRO A 12 14.78 27.34 8.15
CA PRO A 12 14.05 26.69 9.24
C PRO A 12 13.76 25.24 8.80
N ILE A 13 14.24 24.29 9.58
CA ILE A 13 13.78 22.91 9.48
C ILE A 13 12.31 22.97 9.93
N THR A 14 11.38 22.96 8.98
CA THR A 14 9.97 22.78 9.30
C THR A 14 9.84 21.42 9.96
N ALA A 15 9.49 21.40 11.24
CA ALA A 15 9.23 20.15 11.95
C ALA A 15 8.12 19.38 11.21
N LEU A 16 8.36 18.11 10.95
CA LEU A 16 7.39 17.23 10.35
C LEU A 16 6.13 17.21 11.24
N THR A 17 4.96 17.47 10.65
CA THR A 17 3.70 17.47 11.39
C THR A 17 2.88 16.25 10.99
N ALA A 18 2.60 15.38 11.97
CA ALA A 18 1.71 14.25 11.82
C ALA A 18 0.40 14.50 12.59
N THR A 19 -0.71 14.12 12.01
CA THR A 19 -2.04 14.24 12.62
C THR A 19 -2.81 12.95 12.42
N GLN A 20 -3.25 12.33 13.51
CA GLN A 20 -4.18 11.20 13.43
C GLN A 20 -5.56 11.73 13.03
N LEU A 21 -5.99 11.40 11.82
CA LEU A 21 -7.30 11.78 11.30
C LEU A 21 -8.42 10.95 11.92
N PHE A 22 -8.17 9.64 12.03
CA PHE A 22 -9.12 8.69 12.59
C PHE A 22 -8.40 7.45 13.12
N GLN A 23 -9.03 6.76 14.06
CA GLN A 23 -8.64 5.43 14.53
C GLN A 23 -9.87 4.60 14.80
N PHE A 24 -9.93 3.40 14.25
CA PHE A 24 -10.97 2.43 14.53
C PHE A 24 -10.90 1.95 15.98
N ALA A 25 -12.06 1.74 16.61
CA ALA A 25 -12.11 1.33 18.00
C ALA A 25 -11.83 -0.17 18.20
N ASN A 26 -12.17 -1.00 17.21
CA ASN A 26 -12.07 -2.45 17.32
C ASN A 26 -10.81 -2.95 16.60
N THR A 27 -10.00 -3.78 17.28
CA THR A 27 -8.78 -4.39 16.74
C THR A 27 -9.01 -5.26 15.51
N SER A 28 -10.23 -5.78 15.29
CA SER A 28 -10.57 -6.49 14.05
C SER A 28 -10.64 -5.59 12.82
N GLN A 29 -10.68 -4.26 13.02
CA GLN A 29 -10.71 -3.27 11.94
C GLN A 29 -9.28 -2.89 11.54
N PHE A 30 -8.56 -3.85 11.00
CA PHE A 30 -7.23 -3.70 10.43
C PHE A 30 -7.35 -2.96 9.09
N VAL A 31 -6.66 -1.84 8.91
CA VAL A 31 -6.62 -1.11 7.64
C VAL A 31 -5.36 -1.51 6.89
N GLU A 32 -5.54 -2.23 5.79
CA GLU A 32 -4.43 -2.80 5.02
C GLU A 32 -3.89 -1.83 3.97
N ASN A 33 -4.78 -1.16 3.24
CA ASN A 33 -4.34 -0.34 2.11
C ASN A 33 -5.19 0.91 1.94
N ILE A 34 -4.66 1.86 1.15
CA ILE A 34 -5.26 3.17 0.95
C ILE A 34 -5.12 3.64 -0.51
N ALA A 35 -6.16 4.28 -1.02
CA ALA A 35 -6.11 5.04 -2.26
C ALA A 35 -6.72 6.44 -2.09
N VAL A 36 -6.20 7.42 -2.84
CA VAL A 36 -6.75 8.79 -2.87
C VAL A 36 -7.60 8.95 -4.13
N ARG A 37 -8.88 9.29 -3.95
CA ARG A 37 -9.81 9.55 -5.05
C ARG A 37 -9.52 10.88 -5.73
N PRO A 38 -10.01 11.09 -6.98
CA PRO A 38 -9.89 12.37 -7.67
C PRO A 38 -10.45 13.58 -6.91
N ASN A 39 -11.47 13.37 -6.06
CA ASN A 39 -12.05 14.41 -5.20
C ASN A 39 -11.29 14.64 -3.88
N GLY A 40 -10.22 13.89 -3.63
CA GLY A 40 -9.41 13.97 -2.41
C GLY A 40 -9.88 13.08 -1.26
N HIS A 41 -11.03 12.41 -1.37
CA HIS A 41 -11.44 11.42 -0.39
C HIS A 41 -10.51 10.21 -0.41
N LEU A 42 -10.40 9.53 0.72
CA LEU A 42 -9.62 8.31 0.87
C LEU A 42 -10.52 7.08 0.75
N LEU A 43 -9.98 6.03 0.13
CA LEU A 43 -10.55 4.68 0.15
C LEU A 43 -9.64 3.82 1.02
N LEU A 44 -10.23 2.99 1.87
CA LEU A 44 -9.51 2.16 2.84
C LEU A 44 -9.94 0.71 2.66
N ASN A 45 -9.00 -0.14 2.25
CA ASN A 45 -9.16 -1.59 2.26
C ASN A 45 -8.94 -2.13 3.66
N THR A 46 -9.81 -3.04 4.11
CA THR A 46 -9.73 -3.56 5.47
C THR A 46 -9.89 -5.07 5.53
N PHE A 47 -9.45 -5.66 6.65
CA PHE A 47 -9.75 -7.04 7.03
C PHE A 47 -11.06 -7.13 7.82
N ASP A 48 -11.78 -6.04 7.97
CA ASP A 48 -13.09 -5.99 8.62
C ASP A 48 -14.20 -6.53 7.70
N ASN A 49 -14.28 -7.86 7.58
CA ASN A 49 -15.25 -8.56 6.72
C ASN A 49 -15.24 -8.06 5.25
N ALA A 50 -14.05 -7.81 4.71
CA ALA A 50 -13.84 -7.29 3.37
C ALA A 50 -14.66 -6.01 3.08
N ARG A 51 -14.73 -5.09 4.04
CA ARG A 51 -15.36 -3.78 3.85
C ARG A 51 -14.37 -2.79 3.26
N LEU A 52 -14.85 -2.07 2.25
CA LEU A 52 -14.20 -0.89 1.71
C LEU A 52 -14.84 0.34 2.36
N TYR A 53 -14.01 1.16 2.99
CA TYR A 53 -14.45 2.41 3.58
C TYR A 53 -14.03 3.60 2.72
N THR A 54 -14.76 4.71 2.85
CA THR A 54 -14.33 6.03 2.39
C THR A 54 -14.37 7.03 3.53
N LEU A 55 -13.49 8.01 3.49
CA LEU A 55 -13.55 9.18 4.38
C LEU A 55 -13.09 10.44 3.64
N ASP A 56 -13.60 11.59 4.07
CA ASP A 56 -13.12 12.91 3.66
C ASP A 56 -12.10 13.39 4.68
N PRO A 57 -10.79 13.50 4.32
CA PRO A 57 -9.75 13.95 5.25
C PRO A 57 -9.85 15.44 5.59
N SER A 58 -10.69 16.20 4.87
CA SER A 58 -10.93 17.64 5.08
C SER A 58 -12.18 17.95 5.89
N ALA A 59 -12.99 16.94 6.19
CA ALA A 59 -14.23 17.13 6.95
C ALA A 59 -13.96 17.66 8.36
N LYS A 60 -14.88 18.46 8.87
CA LYS A 60 -14.80 18.97 10.26
C LYS A 60 -14.86 17.83 11.28
N GLU A 61 -15.67 16.80 10.98
CA GLU A 61 -15.75 15.56 11.72
C GLU A 61 -15.45 14.42 10.74
N ILE A 62 -14.36 13.70 11.00
CA ILE A 62 -13.88 12.64 10.11
C ILE A 62 -14.46 11.31 10.58
N VAL A 63 -15.39 10.75 9.78
CA VAL A 63 -16.06 9.48 10.05
C VAL A 63 -15.98 8.59 8.82
N PRO A 64 -15.26 7.46 8.87
CA PRO A 64 -15.25 6.49 7.79
C PRO A 64 -16.64 5.90 7.53
N GLN A 65 -17.00 5.80 6.27
CA GLN A 65 -18.28 5.23 5.83
C GLN A 65 -18.02 3.97 5.00
N VAL A 66 -18.73 2.88 5.29
CA VAL A 66 -18.71 1.68 4.45
C VAL A 66 -19.41 1.99 3.13
N ILE A 67 -18.73 1.79 2.01
CA ILE A 67 -19.29 2.00 0.66
C ILE A 67 -19.44 0.72 -0.12
N ALA A 68 -18.71 -0.33 0.25
CA ALA A 68 -18.85 -1.67 -0.29
C ALA A 68 -18.50 -2.73 0.74
N GLN A 69 -19.03 -3.91 0.57
CA GLN A 69 -18.58 -5.14 1.20
C GLN A 69 -18.47 -6.21 0.10
N ILE A 70 -17.34 -6.91 0.04
CA ILE A 70 -17.08 -7.86 -1.03
C ILE A 70 -17.61 -9.25 -0.64
N PRO A 71 -18.61 -9.78 -1.35
CA PRO A 71 -19.19 -11.09 -1.02
C PRO A 71 -18.16 -12.23 -1.11
N GLY A 72 -18.25 -13.17 -0.16
CA GLY A 72 -17.35 -14.34 -0.13
C GLY A 72 -15.89 -13.99 0.12
N SER A 73 -15.63 -12.87 0.80
CA SER A 73 -14.30 -12.47 1.26
C SER A 73 -14.37 -11.97 2.70
N THR A 74 -13.24 -12.01 3.41
CA THR A 74 -13.10 -11.47 4.76
C THR A 74 -12.05 -10.37 4.83
N ALA A 75 -11.18 -10.28 3.82
CA ALA A 75 -10.11 -9.28 3.75
C ALA A 75 -10.00 -8.68 2.34
N LEU A 76 -9.61 -7.40 2.32
CA LEU A 76 -9.19 -6.64 1.15
C LEU A 76 -7.75 -6.20 1.35
N THR A 77 -6.90 -6.45 0.36
CA THR A 77 -5.48 -6.10 0.41
C THR A 77 -5.18 -4.93 -0.54
N GLY A 78 -4.57 -5.16 -1.70
CA GLY A 78 -4.21 -4.09 -2.62
C GLY A 78 -5.42 -3.36 -3.25
N ILE A 79 -5.22 -2.08 -3.59
CA ILE A 79 -6.20 -1.24 -4.30
C ILE A 79 -5.48 -0.36 -5.32
N VAL A 80 -6.01 -0.28 -6.55
CA VAL A 80 -5.52 0.62 -7.59
C VAL A 80 -6.66 1.13 -8.48
N ASP A 81 -6.56 2.37 -8.92
CA ASP A 81 -7.51 2.93 -9.87
C ASP A 81 -7.27 2.35 -11.29
N VAL A 82 -8.34 1.93 -11.96
CA VAL A 82 -8.31 1.43 -13.35
C VAL A 82 -9.10 2.33 -14.30
N ALA A 83 -10.03 3.11 -13.77
CA ALA A 83 -10.76 4.17 -14.48
C ALA A 83 -11.20 5.24 -13.48
N HIS A 84 -11.85 6.31 -13.96
CA HIS A 84 -12.38 7.35 -13.09
C HIS A 84 -13.38 6.77 -12.09
N ASP A 85 -13.05 6.83 -10.78
CA ASP A 85 -13.82 6.25 -9.67
C ASP A 85 -14.10 4.73 -9.81
N VAL A 86 -13.29 4.00 -10.57
CA VAL A 86 -13.31 2.53 -10.65
C VAL A 86 -11.96 2.00 -10.18
N TYR A 87 -12.01 1.09 -9.22
CA TYR A 87 -10.83 0.53 -8.57
C TYR A 87 -10.80 -0.99 -8.70
N ALA A 88 -9.63 -1.53 -9.02
CA ALA A 88 -9.35 -2.95 -8.86
C ALA A 88 -8.85 -3.21 -7.44
N VAL A 89 -9.40 -4.22 -6.81
CA VAL A 89 -9.14 -4.57 -5.40
C VAL A 89 -8.83 -6.05 -5.31
N SER A 90 -7.75 -6.40 -4.62
CA SER A 90 -7.40 -7.78 -4.25
C SER A 90 -8.24 -8.22 -3.05
N ALA A 91 -8.89 -9.38 -3.12
CA ALA A 91 -9.80 -9.87 -2.09
C ALA A 91 -9.71 -11.39 -1.90
N GLY A 92 -10.01 -11.87 -0.71
CA GLY A 92 -10.08 -13.30 -0.39
C GLY A 92 -10.59 -13.57 1.02
N VAL A 93 -10.69 -14.83 1.39
CA VAL A 93 -10.99 -15.27 2.76
C VAL A 93 -9.67 -15.45 3.49
N LEU A 94 -9.38 -14.57 4.44
CA LEU A 94 -8.10 -14.57 5.16
C LEU A 94 -8.06 -15.66 6.24
N ASN A 95 -7.03 -16.49 6.18
CA ASN A 95 -6.58 -17.32 7.30
C ASN A 95 -5.49 -16.56 8.06
N SER A 96 -5.86 -16.01 9.21
CA SER A 96 -4.94 -15.19 10.04
C SER A 96 -3.82 -16.01 10.69
N THR A 97 -3.97 -17.33 10.80
CA THR A 97 -2.96 -18.19 11.44
C THR A 97 -1.67 -18.28 10.61
N ASN A 98 -1.80 -18.33 9.29
CA ASN A 98 -0.66 -18.47 8.37
C ASN A 98 -0.50 -17.27 7.42
N LEU A 99 -1.34 -16.24 7.55
CA LEU A 99 -1.37 -15.07 6.68
C LEU A 99 -1.48 -15.46 5.21
N SER A 100 -2.49 -16.28 4.87
CA SER A 100 -2.82 -16.66 3.50
C SER A 100 -4.31 -16.50 3.24
N PHE A 101 -4.70 -16.45 1.99
CA PHE A 101 -6.11 -16.65 1.64
C PHE A 101 -6.42 -18.14 1.62
N GLU A 102 -7.64 -18.50 2.00
CA GLU A 102 -8.14 -19.85 1.85
C GLU A 102 -8.12 -20.27 0.36
N PRO A 103 -7.73 -21.52 0.04
CA PRO A 103 -7.60 -21.98 -1.34
C PRO A 103 -8.87 -21.72 -2.16
N GLY A 104 -8.70 -21.19 -3.35
CA GLY A 104 -9.79 -20.93 -4.29
C GLY A 104 -10.59 -19.64 -4.00
N THR A 105 -10.25 -18.86 -2.96
CA THR A 105 -11.00 -17.65 -2.61
C THR A 105 -10.38 -16.36 -3.15
N SER A 106 -9.13 -16.41 -3.60
CA SER A 106 -8.39 -15.26 -4.14
C SER A 106 -9.01 -14.74 -5.42
N LYS A 107 -9.25 -13.42 -5.48
CA LYS A 107 -9.88 -12.78 -6.64
C LYS A 107 -9.49 -11.31 -6.75
N ILE A 108 -9.64 -10.77 -7.97
CA ILE A 108 -9.66 -9.34 -8.23
C ILE A 108 -11.10 -8.92 -8.47
N VAL A 109 -11.54 -7.88 -7.77
CA VAL A 109 -12.86 -7.28 -7.94
C VAL A 109 -12.73 -5.85 -8.45
N LEU A 110 -13.68 -5.43 -9.29
CA LEU A 110 -13.87 -4.03 -9.65
C LEU A 110 -14.90 -3.41 -8.73
N VAL A 111 -14.54 -2.25 -8.15
CA VAL A 111 -15.44 -1.46 -7.31
C VAL A 111 -15.61 -0.09 -7.94
N ASN A 112 -16.83 0.21 -8.39
CA ASN A 112 -17.18 1.52 -8.94
C ASN A 112 -17.82 2.38 -7.84
N VAL A 113 -17.11 3.41 -7.42
CA VAL A 113 -17.50 4.32 -6.34
C VAL A 113 -18.11 5.64 -6.86
N GLY A 114 -18.25 5.81 -8.17
CA GLY A 114 -18.80 7.04 -8.79
C GLY A 114 -20.23 7.35 -8.34
N HIS A 115 -21.01 6.33 -8.02
CA HIS A 115 -22.40 6.49 -7.56
C HIS A 115 -22.52 6.85 -6.08
N CYS A 116 -21.45 6.69 -5.28
CA CYS A 116 -21.49 6.98 -3.83
C CYS A 116 -21.78 8.45 -3.54
N ALA A 117 -21.38 9.36 -4.44
CA ALA A 117 -21.68 10.80 -4.34
C ALA A 117 -23.19 11.11 -4.32
N HIS A 118 -24.04 10.17 -4.75
CA HIS A 118 -25.50 10.29 -4.78
C HIS A 118 -26.20 9.42 -3.71
N GLY A 119 -25.46 9.00 -2.67
CA GLY A 119 -25.98 8.18 -1.57
C GLY A 119 -26.28 6.71 -1.94
N LYS A 120 -25.82 6.26 -3.12
CA LYS A 120 -25.93 4.85 -3.53
C LYS A 120 -24.67 4.08 -3.11
N PRO A 121 -24.75 2.78 -2.76
CA PRO A 121 -23.59 1.96 -2.51
C PRO A 121 -22.75 1.82 -3.80
N ALA A 122 -21.47 1.53 -3.66
CA ALA A 122 -20.60 1.17 -4.78
C ALA A 122 -21.11 -0.12 -5.44
N SER A 123 -20.95 -0.22 -6.76
CA SER A 123 -21.14 -1.50 -7.45
C SER A 123 -19.87 -2.34 -7.36
N VAL A 124 -20.05 -3.66 -7.19
CA VAL A 124 -18.96 -4.62 -7.06
C VAL A 124 -19.14 -5.70 -8.12
N GLU A 125 -18.07 -5.97 -8.88
CA GLU A 125 -18.03 -7.01 -9.89
C GLU A 125 -16.74 -7.84 -9.73
N VAL A 126 -16.82 -9.17 -9.85
CA VAL A 126 -15.64 -10.03 -9.86
C VAL A 126 -15.04 -9.99 -11.25
N ALA A 127 -13.86 -9.38 -11.37
CA ALA A 127 -13.13 -9.30 -12.63
C ALA A 127 -12.42 -10.62 -12.95
N ALA A 128 -11.81 -11.28 -11.96
CA ALA A 128 -11.12 -12.55 -12.13
C ALA A 128 -11.04 -13.34 -10.83
N GLN A 129 -11.10 -14.65 -10.92
CA GLN A 129 -10.72 -15.59 -9.86
C GLN A 129 -9.28 -16.05 -10.09
N ILE A 130 -8.49 -16.17 -9.01
CA ILE A 130 -7.10 -16.63 -9.05
C ILE A 130 -6.93 -17.74 -8.00
N PRO A 131 -7.50 -18.94 -8.25
CA PRO A 131 -7.62 -19.98 -7.23
C PRO A 131 -6.28 -20.49 -6.69
N ASP A 132 -5.21 -20.37 -7.49
CA ASP A 132 -3.86 -20.83 -7.13
C ASP A 132 -3.04 -19.79 -6.37
N ALA A 133 -3.58 -18.58 -6.16
CA ALA A 133 -2.87 -17.55 -5.39
C ALA A 133 -2.98 -17.82 -3.89
N GLY A 134 -1.84 -17.72 -3.20
CA GLY A 134 -1.76 -17.95 -1.76
C GLY A 134 -2.17 -16.73 -0.93
N LEU A 135 -1.73 -15.54 -1.32
CA LEU A 135 -2.16 -14.26 -0.75
C LEU A 135 -1.92 -13.15 -1.76
N LEU A 136 -2.95 -12.77 -2.49
CA LEU A 136 -2.89 -11.55 -3.30
C LEU A 136 -2.71 -10.36 -2.35
N ASN A 137 -1.71 -9.53 -2.61
CA ASN A 137 -1.38 -8.38 -1.75
C ASN A 137 -1.36 -7.09 -2.58
N GLY A 138 -0.22 -6.45 -2.76
CA GLY A 138 -0.11 -5.24 -3.55
C GLY A 138 -0.64 -5.39 -4.98
N ILE A 139 -1.21 -4.32 -5.53
CA ILE A 139 -1.74 -4.28 -6.90
C ILE A 139 -1.32 -2.98 -7.58
N ALA A 140 -1.01 -3.06 -8.87
CA ALA A 140 -0.61 -1.91 -9.68
C ALA A 140 -1.25 -1.95 -11.07
N GLY A 141 -1.73 -0.82 -11.56
CA GLY A 141 -2.25 -0.66 -12.92
C GLY A 141 -1.13 -0.39 -13.93
N LEU A 142 -1.30 -0.84 -15.18
CA LEU A 142 -0.40 -0.50 -16.26
C LEU A 142 -0.82 0.84 -16.90
N PRO A 143 0.06 1.86 -16.94
CA PRO A 143 -0.33 3.23 -17.36
C PRO A 143 -0.92 3.30 -18.77
N LYS A 144 -0.42 2.50 -19.72
CA LYS A 144 -0.89 2.45 -21.11
C LYS A 144 -2.09 1.52 -21.33
N HIS A 145 -2.31 0.58 -20.41
CA HIS A 145 -3.35 -0.45 -20.48
C HIS A 145 -4.07 -0.54 -19.14
N ARG A 146 -4.80 0.53 -18.77
CA ARG A 146 -5.39 0.67 -17.43
C ARG A 146 -6.34 -0.48 -17.01
N HIS A 147 -6.89 -1.21 -17.97
CA HIS A 147 -7.68 -2.42 -17.73
C HIS A 147 -6.82 -3.65 -17.40
N ILE A 148 -5.50 -3.54 -17.47
CA ILE A 148 -4.57 -4.60 -17.05
C ILE A 148 -3.95 -4.21 -15.73
N VAL A 149 -4.06 -5.08 -14.75
CA VAL A 149 -3.43 -4.91 -13.43
C VAL A 149 -2.44 -6.04 -13.16
N LEU A 150 -1.41 -5.70 -12.40
CA LEU A 150 -0.45 -6.64 -11.83
C LEU A 150 -0.79 -6.81 -10.35
N SER A 151 -0.86 -8.05 -9.86
CA SER A 151 -1.14 -8.34 -8.44
C SER A 151 -0.08 -9.28 -7.88
N ALA A 152 0.56 -8.86 -6.80
CA ALA A 152 1.59 -9.62 -6.11
C ALA A 152 0.98 -10.74 -5.27
N ASP A 153 1.57 -11.93 -5.29
CA ASP A 153 1.26 -13.02 -4.38
C ASP A 153 2.40 -13.20 -3.38
N SER A 154 2.15 -12.78 -2.15
CA SER A 154 3.13 -12.78 -1.08
C SER A 154 3.57 -14.17 -0.61
N LYS A 155 2.87 -15.23 -1.00
CA LYS A 155 3.18 -16.60 -0.60
C LYS A 155 3.95 -17.36 -1.65
N THR A 156 3.60 -17.18 -2.92
CA THR A 156 4.17 -17.99 -4.02
C THR A 156 5.31 -17.28 -4.76
N GLY A 157 5.55 -15.99 -4.50
CA GLY A 157 6.57 -15.21 -5.20
C GLY A 157 6.22 -14.96 -6.67
N ARG A 158 4.94 -14.84 -6.97
CA ARG A 158 4.42 -14.56 -8.30
C ARG A 158 3.81 -13.16 -8.37
N VAL A 159 3.82 -12.59 -9.58
CA VAL A 159 3.01 -11.44 -9.93
C VAL A 159 2.05 -11.88 -11.03
N TYR A 160 0.79 -11.92 -10.72
CA TYR A 160 -0.27 -12.20 -11.69
C TYR A 160 -0.59 -10.95 -12.50
N ARG A 161 -0.80 -11.13 -13.80
CA ARG A 161 -1.40 -10.14 -14.68
C ARG A 161 -2.86 -10.50 -14.89
N VAL A 162 -3.74 -9.52 -14.72
CA VAL A 162 -5.19 -9.69 -14.85
C VAL A 162 -5.73 -8.66 -15.83
N ASN A 163 -6.40 -9.12 -16.87
CA ASN A 163 -7.19 -8.27 -17.75
C ASN A 163 -8.60 -8.15 -17.14
N THR A 164 -8.91 -6.98 -16.60
CA THR A 164 -10.17 -6.73 -15.89
C THR A 164 -11.40 -6.61 -16.79
N LEU A 165 -11.23 -6.60 -18.12
CA LEU A 165 -12.35 -6.54 -19.08
C LEU A 165 -12.88 -7.94 -19.46
N ASN A 166 -12.00 -8.93 -19.49
CA ASN A 166 -12.37 -10.30 -19.94
C ASN A 166 -12.03 -11.40 -18.93
N GLY A 167 -11.40 -11.05 -17.81
CA GLY A 167 -11.05 -11.97 -16.73
C GLY A 167 -9.86 -12.89 -17.03
N GLU A 168 -9.10 -12.67 -18.11
CA GLU A 168 -7.88 -13.41 -18.39
C GLU A 168 -6.82 -13.18 -17.32
N VAL A 169 -6.18 -14.28 -16.89
CA VAL A 169 -5.13 -14.28 -15.86
C VAL A 169 -3.94 -15.08 -16.36
N ASP A 170 -2.75 -14.50 -16.20
CA ASP A 170 -1.49 -15.21 -16.41
C ASP A 170 -0.43 -14.76 -15.38
N ILE A 171 0.73 -15.42 -15.34
CA ILE A 171 1.86 -15.04 -14.50
C ILE A 171 2.77 -14.12 -15.31
N ALA A 172 2.76 -12.83 -15.00
CA ALA A 172 3.63 -11.84 -15.64
C ALA A 172 5.10 -11.97 -15.18
N LEU A 173 5.30 -12.20 -13.88
CA LEU A 173 6.63 -12.28 -13.26
C LEU A 173 6.66 -13.37 -12.19
N GLN A 174 7.79 -14.05 -12.10
CA GLN A 174 8.11 -14.96 -11.02
C GLN A 174 9.62 -14.91 -10.76
N ASP A 175 10.03 -14.83 -9.49
CA ASP A 175 11.44 -14.82 -9.09
C ASP A 175 11.54 -15.40 -7.66
N ASP A 176 12.57 -16.19 -7.37
CA ASP A 176 12.78 -16.77 -6.02
C ASP A 176 12.95 -15.68 -4.95
N ARG A 177 13.49 -14.53 -5.33
CA ARG A 177 13.61 -13.36 -4.44
C ARG A 177 12.27 -12.70 -4.11
N PHE A 178 11.18 -13.06 -4.78
CA PHE A 178 9.83 -12.61 -4.43
C PHE A 178 9.20 -13.45 -3.30
N THR A 179 9.77 -14.60 -2.98
CA THR A 179 9.33 -15.44 -1.86
C THR A 179 9.70 -14.83 -0.51
N PRO A 180 9.12 -15.28 0.63
CA PRO A 180 9.46 -14.78 1.97
C PRO A 180 10.94 -14.93 2.34
N GLY A 181 11.67 -15.85 1.69
CA GLY A 181 13.04 -16.19 2.04
C GLY A 181 13.17 -17.04 3.31
N PRO A 182 14.37 -17.50 3.60
CA PRO A 182 14.63 -18.46 4.68
C PRO A 182 14.89 -17.81 6.06
N ARG A 183 14.65 -16.50 6.25
CA ARG A 183 15.03 -15.79 7.47
C ARG A 183 14.20 -16.26 8.67
N PRO A 184 14.83 -16.76 9.76
CA PRO A 184 14.12 -17.15 10.95
C PRO A 184 13.36 -15.97 11.59
N ASN A 185 12.15 -16.23 12.08
CA ASN A 185 11.27 -15.24 12.75
C ASN A 185 10.86 -14.04 11.87
N ALA A 186 11.12 -14.07 10.56
CA ALA A 186 10.56 -13.09 9.65
C ALA A 186 9.06 -13.32 9.45
N VAL A 187 8.34 -12.25 9.10
CA VAL A 187 6.96 -12.41 8.64
C VAL A 187 6.96 -13.33 7.40
N PRO A 188 6.05 -14.32 7.31
CA PRO A 188 6.06 -15.30 6.23
C PRO A 188 5.41 -14.76 4.94
N LEU A 189 5.78 -13.54 4.56
CA LEU A 189 5.32 -12.82 3.38
C LEU A 189 6.52 -12.41 2.53
N GLY A 190 6.46 -12.71 1.25
CA GLY A 190 7.45 -12.30 0.26
C GLY A 190 7.14 -10.93 -0.33
N ILE A 191 7.03 -10.88 -1.67
CA ILE A 191 6.61 -9.67 -2.40
C ILE A 191 5.29 -9.15 -1.82
N ASN A 192 5.25 -7.85 -1.49
CA ASN A 192 4.11 -7.23 -0.82
C ASN A 192 3.58 -6.05 -1.64
N GLY A 193 3.88 -4.80 -1.28
CA GLY A 193 3.51 -3.63 -2.07
C GLY A 193 4.15 -3.63 -3.45
N ILE A 194 3.38 -3.26 -4.47
CA ILE A 194 3.89 -3.05 -5.84
C ILE A 194 3.33 -1.77 -6.45
N LYS A 195 4.16 -1.05 -7.20
CA LYS A 195 3.74 0.16 -7.96
C LYS A 195 4.47 0.20 -9.30
N VAL A 196 3.77 0.64 -10.36
CA VAL A 196 4.40 0.88 -11.67
C VAL A 196 4.76 2.36 -11.77
N PHE A 197 6.05 2.63 -12.03
CA PHE A 197 6.56 3.99 -12.18
C PHE A 197 7.70 4.04 -13.19
N ASN A 198 7.61 4.92 -14.19
CA ASN A 198 8.63 5.16 -15.21
C ASN A 198 9.19 3.89 -15.88
N GLY A 199 8.31 2.94 -16.25
CA GLY A 199 8.69 1.70 -16.95
C GLY A 199 9.31 0.62 -16.05
N TYR A 200 9.19 0.78 -14.73
CA TYR A 200 9.61 -0.21 -13.75
C TYR A 200 8.42 -0.63 -12.87
N LEU A 201 8.41 -1.89 -12.47
CA LEU A 201 7.65 -2.38 -11.34
C LEU A 201 8.53 -2.25 -10.09
N TYR A 202 8.16 -1.35 -9.19
CA TYR A 202 8.74 -1.22 -7.86
C TYR A 202 8.03 -2.18 -6.93
N LEU A 203 8.77 -2.77 -5.99
CA LEU A 203 8.23 -3.76 -5.07
C LEU A 203 8.93 -3.72 -3.72
N THR A 204 8.22 -4.17 -2.70
CA THR A 204 8.76 -4.51 -1.38
C THR A 204 8.78 -6.02 -1.20
N ASN A 205 9.69 -6.52 -0.37
CA ASN A 205 9.63 -7.87 0.15
C ASN A 205 9.68 -7.80 1.69
N SER A 206 8.59 -8.16 2.33
CA SER A 206 8.45 -8.05 3.78
C SER A 206 9.35 -9.01 4.53
N GLY A 207 9.40 -10.27 4.11
CA GLY A 207 10.20 -11.31 4.78
C GLY A 207 11.70 -11.10 4.64
N GLN A 208 12.17 -10.58 3.50
CA GLN A 208 13.58 -10.33 3.23
C GLN A 208 14.01 -8.90 3.54
N GLY A 209 13.08 -7.97 3.76
CA GLY A 209 13.35 -6.62 4.25
C GLY A 209 13.92 -5.66 3.20
N PHE A 210 13.60 -5.80 1.92
CA PHE A 210 14.13 -4.93 0.88
C PHE A 210 13.05 -4.20 0.07
N VAL A 211 13.47 -3.12 -0.57
CA VAL A 211 12.77 -2.43 -1.65
C VAL A 211 13.57 -2.61 -2.93
N ALA A 212 12.89 -2.97 -4.01
CA ALA A 212 13.53 -3.26 -5.29
C ALA A 212 12.68 -2.73 -6.46
N ARG A 213 13.25 -2.78 -7.66
CA ARG A 213 12.54 -2.55 -8.91
C ARG A 213 13.00 -3.50 -10.00
N ILE A 214 12.13 -3.73 -10.95
CA ILE A 214 12.42 -4.51 -12.15
C ILE A 214 11.88 -3.79 -13.37
N LYS A 215 12.68 -3.67 -14.45
CA LYS A 215 12.21 -3.06 -15.69
C LYS A 215 11.14 -3.95 -16.31
N ILE A 216 10.03 -3.34 -16.72
CA ILE A 216 8.94 -4.01 -17.42
C ILE A 216 8.60 -3.30 -18.74
N ASN A 217 8.00 -4.03 -19.67
CA ASN A 217 7.40 -3.45 -20.86
C ASN A 217 5.98 -2.90 -20.59
N ASP A 218 5.33 -2.36 -21.60
CA ASP A 218 4.00 -1.77 -21.49
C ASP A 218 2.89 -2.76 -21.08
N PHE A 219 3.14 -4.07 -21.26
CA PHE A 219 2.22 -5.15 -20.90
C PHE A 219 2.57 -5.81 -19.55
N GLY A 220 3.61 -5.31 -18.86
CA GLY A 220 4.03 -5.83 -17.56
C GLY A 220 5.00 -7.01 -17.64
N ASP A 221 5.48 -7.40 -18.83
CA ASP A 221 6.47 -8.46 -18.96
C ASP A 221 7.85 -7.97 -18.53
N LYS A 222 8.66 -8.90 -17.99
CA LYS A 222 10.05 -8.64 -17.58
C LYS A 222 10.88 -8.11 -18.76
N ALA A 223 11.53 -6.95 -18.55
CA ALA A 223 12.41 -6.31 -19.53
C ALA A 223 13.81 -5.98 -18.98
N GLY A 224 14.14 -6.45 -17.79
CA GLY A 224 15.44 -6.27 -17.13
C GLY A 224 15.59 -7.15 -15.90
N ASP A 225 16.71 -7.04 -15.21
CA ASP A 225 16.94 -7.77 -13.97
C ASP A 225 16.35 -7.05 -12.76
N LEU A 226 16.17 -7.78 -11.65
CA LEU A 226 15.76 -7.19 -10.38
C LEU A 226 16.91 -6.38 -9.78
N GLU A 227 16.67 -5.12 -9.51
CA GLU A 227 17.59 -4.16 -8.90
C GLU A 227 17.13 -3.90 -7.45
N ILE A 228 17.92 -4.28 -6.45
CA ILE A 228 17.67 -3.89 -5.05
C ILE A 228 18.00 -2.40 -4.91
N ILE A 229 17.02 -1.61 -4.51
CA ILE A 229 17.18 -0.17 -4.26
C ILE A 229 17.79 0.04 -2.88
N THR A 230 17.21 -0.63 -1.87
CA THR A 230 17.70 -0.56 -0.49
C THR A 230 17.23 -1.76 0.32
N THR A 231 17.91 -2.03 1.43
CA THR A 231 17.51 -3.02 2.44
C THR A 231 17.36 -2.30 3.77
N LEU A 232 16.23 -2.54 4.43
CA LEU A 232 15.95 -1.97 5.74
C LEU A 232 16.56 -2.83 6.86
N PRO A 233 16.84 -2.25 8.05
CA PRO A 233 17.36 -2.98 9.19
C PRO A 233 16.47 -4.16 9.58
N LEU A 234 17.12 -5.23 10.03
CA LEU A 234 16.48 -6.45 10.48
C LEU A 234 16.50 -6.59 12.00
N ASP A 235 17.24 -5.70 12.70
CA ASP A 235 17.35 -5.62 14.15
C ASP A 235 17.58 -4.15 14.58
N PRO A 236 16.62 -3.47 15.22
CA PRO A 236 15.21 -3.90 15.28
C PRO A 236 14.61 -3.97 13.88
N PRO A 237 13.66 -4.89 13.64
CA PRO A 237 13.14 -5.11 12.30
C PRO A 237 12.28 -3.93 11.83
N LYS A 238 12.59 -3.43 10.61
CA LYS A 238 11.72 -2.53 9.85
C LYS A 238 11.19 -3.31 8.66
N THR A 239 10.09 -4.00 8.86
CA THR A 239 9.49 -4.86 7.82
C THR A 239 8.74 -4.00 6.81
N PRO A 240 9.21 -3.88 5.56
CA PRO A 240 8.54 -3.09 4.54
C PRO A 240 7.19 -3.71 4.17
N ASP A 241 6.17 -2.86 4.05
CA ASP A 241 4.83 -3.22 3.62
C ASP A 241 4.49 -2.51 2.29
N ASP A 242 3.38 -1.81 2.15
CA ASP A 242 3.07 -1.08 0.92
C ASP A 242 3.53 0.39 1.00
N PHE A 243 3.59 1.05 -0.16
CA PHE A 243 4.22 2.35 -0.33
C PHE A 243 3.56 3.20 -1.41
N SER A 244 3.89 4.48 -1.42
CA SER A 244 3.61 5.41 -2.52
C SER A 244 4.91 5.96 -3.12
N ILE A 245 4.85 6.36 -4.41
CA ILE A 245 5.98 6.98 -5.12
C ILE A 245 5.55 8.37 -5.55
N ALA A 246 6.33 9.39 -5.19
CA ALA A 246 6.15 10.75 -5.64
C ALA A 246 6.65 10.93 -7.08
N ARG A 247 6.26 12.04 -7.73
CA ARG A 247 6.65 12.34 -9.13
C ARG A 247 8.15 12.46 -9.33
N ASP A 248 8.90 12.81 -8.30
CA ASP A 248 10.35 12.89 -8.30
C ASP A 248 11.04 11.52 -8.08
N GLY A 249 10.26 10.46 -7.86
CA GLY A 249 10.72 9.11 -7.60
C GLY A 249 11.01 8.82 -6.11
N THR A 250 10.74 9.75 -5.21
CA THR A 250 10.81 9.51 -3.76
C THR A 250 9.74 8.52 -3.34
N ILE A 251 10.13 7.51 -2.55
CA ILE A 251 9.22 6.50 -2.01
C ILE A 251 8.89 6.84 -0.55
N TYR A 252 7.61 6.76 -0.20
CA TYR A 252 7.14 6.80 1.18
C TYR A 252 6.56 5.44 1.52
N LEU A 253 7.12 4.78 2.52
CA LEU A 253 6.91 3.38 2.82
C LEU A 253 6.41 3.19 4.25
N GLY A 254 5.31 2.45 4.42
CA GLY A 254 4.92 1.89 5.70
C GLY A 254 5.86 0.74 6.08
N ALA A 255 6.46 0.80 7.25
CA ALA A 255 7.32 -0.26 7.74
C ALA A 255 6.93 -0.63 9.17
N HIS A 256 6.54 -1.90 9.36
CA HIS A 256 6.30 -2.43 10.70
C HIS A 256 7.61 -2.40 11.53
N LEU A 257 7.57 -2.11 12.81
CA LEU A 257 6.40 -2.04 13.71
C LEU A 257 5.69 -0.67 13.75
N ASP A 258 6.42 0.45 13.49
CA ASP A 258 5.97 1.80 13.87
C ASP A 258 6.63 2.91 13.05
N THR A 259 7.11 2.60 11.85
CA THR A 259 7.97 3.51 11.09
C THR A 259 7.34 3.93 9.75
N LEU A 260 7.36 5.23 9.48
CA LEU A 260 7.22 5.78 8.13
C LEU A 260 8.62 6.08 7.59
N VAL A 261 8.99 5.43 6.48
CA VAL A 261 10.30 5.56 5.84
C VAL A 261 10.19 6.41 4.58
N LYS A 262 11.12 7.32 4.37
CA LYS A 262 11.36 8.01 3.10
C LYS A 262 12.60 7.42 2.44
N ILE A 263 12.49 7.05 1.16
CA ILE A 263 13.60 6.54 0.36
C ILE A 263 13.76 7.44 -0.86
N THR A 264 14.95 8.00 -1.04
CA THR A 264 15.28 8.86 -2.19
C THR A 264 15.58 8.02 -3.43
N PRO A 265 15.52 8.56 -4.66
CA PRO A 265 15.77 7.81 -5.89
C PRO A 265 17.17 7.14 -5.97
N ASP A 266 18.15 7.65 -5.21
CA ASP A 266 19.48 7.07 -5.08
C ASP A 266 19.58 5.95 -4.01
N GLY A 267 18.44 5.53 -3.45
CA GLY A 267 18.33 4.43 -2.48
C GLY A 267 18.68 4.76 -1.05
N LYS A 268 19.00 6.03 -0.74
CA LYS A 268 19.18 6.45 0.66
C LYS A 268 17.83 6.55 1.35
N TRP A 269 17.78 6.14 2.60
CA TRP A 269 16.54 6.18 3.36
C TRP A 269 16.72 6.86 4.72
N VAL A 270 15.61 7.39 5.24
CA VAL A 270 15.50 7.97 6.58
C VAL A 270 14.13 7.61 7.17
N SER A 271 14.06 7.42 8.49
CA SER A 271 12.79 7.38 9.21
C SER A 271 12.24 8.80 9.30
N LEU A 272 11.06 9.05 8.72
CA LEU A 272 10.33 10.29 8.91
C LEU A 272 9.59 10.30 10.25
N ILE A 273 8.99 9.17 10.59
CA ILE A 273 8.36 8.89 11.88
C ILE A 273 8.88 7.54 12.34
N GLU A 274 9.27 7.47 13.61
CA GLU A 274 9.65 6.24 14.30
C GLU A 274 9.15 6.33 15.73
N GLY A 275 8.36 5.35 16.15
CA GLY A 275 7.65 5.43 17.43
C GLY A 275 6.74 6.66 17.50
N SER A 276 6.87 7.45 18.57
CA SER A 276 6.10 8.67 18.80
C SER A 276 6.84 9.97 18.41
N SER A 277 7.85 9.90 17.53
CA SER A 277 8.75 11.02 17.24
C SER A 277 8.06 12.25 16.66
N ALA A 278 6.91 12.09 16.00
CA ALA A 278 6.12 13.20 15.44
C ALA A 278 4.83 13.50 16.25
N GLY A 279 4.77 13.05 17.52
CA GLY A 279 3.59 13.22 18.38
C GLY A 279 2.43 12.25 18.09
N VAL A 280 2.58 11.37 17.09
CA VAL A 280 1.64 10.31 16.76
C VAL A 280 2.40 9.00 16.67
N TYR A 281 1.97 7.99 17.41
CA TYR A 281 2.50 6.62 17.29
C TYR A 281 1.80 5.90 16.14
N LEU A 282 2.57 5.35 15.19
CA LEU A 282 2.05 4.54 14.08
C LEU A 282 1.97 3.09 14.52
N ASP A 283 0.77 2.59 14.78
CA ASP A 283 0.55 1.24 15.30
C ASP A 283 0.45 0.20 14.18
N GLY A 284 1.59 -0.27 13.69
CA GLY A 284 1.71 -1.21 12.56
C GLY A 284 1.39 -0.57 11.20
N PRO A 285 2.26 0.33 10.66
CA PRO A 285 2.04 0.93 9.34
C PRO A 285 1.96 -0.11 8.23
N THR A 286 0.88 -0.08 7.45
CA THR A 286 0.57 -1.04 6.38
C THR A 286 0.78 -0.43 4.99
N SER A 287 0.32 0.80 4.76
CA SER A 287 0.39 1.42 3.44
C SER A 287 0.49 2.94 3.52
N THR A 288 0.85 3.55 2.40
CA THR A 288 0.84 5.00 2.24
C THR A 288 0.20 5.43 0.93
N ALA A 289 -0.37 6.64 0.92
CA ALA A 289 -0.82 7.30 -0.30
C ALA A 289 -0.51 8.80 -0.25
N LEU A 290 -0.08 9.35 -1.39
CA LEU A 290 0.17 10.78 -1.52
C LEU A 290 -1.11 11.55 -1.84
N SER A 291 -1.28 12.72 -1.23
CA SER A 291 -2.25 13.69 -1.70
C SER A 291 -1.95 14.11 -3.13
N LYS A 292 -2.95 14.62 -3.85
CA LYS A 292 -2.80 14.99 -5.27
C LYS A 292 -1.71 16.05 -5.53
N ASP A 293 -1.48 16.93 -4.56
CA ASP A 293 -0.42 17.95 -4.60
C ASP A 293 0.91 17.47 -4.01
N GLU A 294 0.96 16.22 -3.56
CA GLU A 294 2.12 15.56 -2.94
C GLU A 294 2.68 16.25 -1.69
N LYS A 295 1.87 17.10 -1.03
CA LYS A 295 2.27 17.77 0.20
C LYS A 295 1.87 17.03 1.47
N THR A 296 1.11 15.94 1.32
CA THR A 296 0.66 15.10 2.43
C THR A 296 0.84 13.64 2.06
N VAL A 297 1.47 12.88 2.94
CA VAL A 297 1.43 11.42 2.93
C VAL A 297 0.35 10.98 3.91
N TYR A 298 -0.63 10.24 3.44
CA TYR A 298 -1.56 9.51 4.28
C TYR A 298 -0.95 8.14 4.60
N VAL A 299 -1.00 7.75 5.86
CA VAL A 299 -0.49 6.47 6.34
C VAL A 299 -1.64 5.69 6.95
N THR A 300 -1.79 4.44 6.57
CA THR A 300 -2.69 3.49 7.24
C THR A 300 -1.91 2.57 8.15
N THR A 301 -2.58 2.05 9.18
CA THR A 301 -1.98 1.10 10.12
C THR A 301 -2.92 -0.06 10.39
N GLY A 302 -2.36 -1.21 10.79
CA GLY A 302 -3.15 -2.36 11.20
C GLY A 302 -3.78 -2.19 12.59
N GLY A 303 -3.14 -1.42 13.47
CA GLY A 303 -3.53 -1.34 14.88
C GLY A 303 -3.19 -2.60 15.67
N GLY A 304 -3.82 -2.76 16.82
CA GLY A 304 -3.70 -3.96 17.66
C GLY A 304 -2.46 -4.04 18.54
N GLY A 305 -1.46 -3.21 18.32
CA GLY A 305 -0.23 -3.16 19.11
C GLY A 305 -0.38 -2.33 20.38
N GLN A 306 0.35 -1.23 20.49
CA GLN A 306 0.36 -0.41 21.72
C GLN A 306 -0.99 0.25 22.03
N SER A 307 -1.76 0.61 20.99
CA SER A 307 -3.05 1.29 21.19
C SER A 307 -4.15 0.38 21.72
N GLY A 308 -4.06 -0.94 21.49
CA GLY A 308 -5.14 -1.88 21.73
C GLY A 308 -6.43 -1.58 20.97
N LYS A 309 -6.33 -0.77 19.89
CA LYS A 309 -7.42 -0.33 19.02
C LYS A 309 -7.18 -0.82 17.58
N GLY A 310 -8.13 -0.58 16.70
CA GLY A 310 -7.99 -0.88 15.28
C GLY A 310 -7.06 0.08 14.54
N GLY A 311 -7.04 -0.06 13.23
CA GLY A 311 -6.17 0.69 12.35
C GLY A 311 -6.40 2.20 12.41
N GLN A 312 -5.33 2.94 12.12
CA GLN A 312 -5.32 4.41 12.07
C GLN A 312 -5.26 4.90 10.64
N ILE A 313 -5.71 6.14 10.46
CA ILE A 313 -5.44 6.96 9.29
C ILE A 313 -4.71 8.20 9.78
N VAL A 314 -3.46 8.39 9.35
CA VAL A 314 -2.60 9.49 9.78
C VAL A 314 -2.21 10.33 8.57
N ALA A 315 -2.34 11.65 8.68
CA ALA A 315 -1.86 12.62 7.68
C ALA A 315 -0.50 13.18 8.13
N VAL A 316 0.50 13.07 7.27
CA VAL A 316 1.86 13.57 7.49
C VAL A 316 2.15 14.65 6.47
N LYS A 317 2.35 15.91 6.93
CA LYS A 317 2.74 17.03 6.06
C LYS A 317 4.22 16.92 5.73
N LEU A 318 4.54 17.03 4.42
CA LEU A 318 5.90 16.95 3.87
C LEU A 318 6.55 18.33 3.77
#